data_eb853ee9cee0c30af4954321e6051809
#
_entry.id   eb853ee9cee0c30af4954321e6051809
#
_cell.length_a   1.000
_cell.length_b   1.000
_cell.length_c   1.000
_cell.angle_alpha   90.00
_cell.angle_beta   90.00
_cell.angle_gamma   90.00
#
_symmetry.space_group_name_H-M   'P 1'
#
loop_
_entity.id
_entity.type
_entity.pdbx_description
1 polymer ?
#
loop_
_entity_poly.entity_id
_entity_poly.type
_entity_poly.pdbx_seq_one_letter_code
_entity_poly.pdbx_strand_id
1 'polypeptide(L)'
;MRRWLAGLGLLLSPALHAALPVEPLRLLGEHPLDGMPSGNFSGLARCGDALWAVSDRDDDRLYRLQPGETAWQAEAQTFVVPPLPGSGLPWGLRARTKLMGTLRGGEMDLEGLSCDARGNRYLVSEAHAAVLQLPEIGQPQWLALPPALLRQARASGMLLKFNAMFEGIAVDPAGERLWLAAERERRGLLVVHRVQSVWQCSGSCVLRSEDGPALPPAQLESSRSWAKSFADLAFHGDKLFSLERLAHQICRHSPSTGEVERCWSFADALLADARRYAQPWGSAEALWIDAEGAWIGTDNGTLPRGDGETRPMLWHFAAPAEGWNGAP
;
A
#
# COMPACT_ATOMS: atom_id res chain seq x y z
N MET A 1 -5.80 -48.55 52.40
CA MET A 1 -6.75 -47.82 51.53
C MET A 1 -5.95 -46.88 50.64
N ARG A 2 -5.70 -47.24 49.37
CA ARG A 2 -4.97 -46.43 48.39
C ARG A 2 -6.00 -45.72 47.48
N ARG A 3 -6.06 -44.42 47.57
CA ARG A 3 -6.90 -43.58 46.68
C ARG A 3 -6.11 -43.32 45.39
N TRP A 4 -6.64 -43.76 44.24
CA TRP A 4 -6.20 -43.40 42.90
C TRP A 4 -6.83 -42.05 42.54
N LEU A 5 -6.02 -41.03 42.28
CA LEU A 5 -6.45 -39.77 41.62
C LEU A 5 -6.28 -39.97 40.14
N ALA A 6 -7.41 -40.04 39.43
CA ALA A 6 -7.42 -40.01 37.97
C ALA A 6 -7.26 -38.55 37.51
N GLY A 7 -6.11 -38.24 36.93
CA GLY A 7 -5.89 -36.95 36.28
C GLY A 7 -6.56 -36.92 34.93
N LEU A 8 -7.57 -36.02 34.79
CA LEU A 8 -8.22 -35.72 33.49
C LEU A 8 -7.30 -34.77 32.71
N GLY A 9 -6.56 -35.31 31.78
CA GLY A 9 -5.76 -34.50 30.83
C GLY A 9 -6.69 -33.85 29.80
N LEU A 10 -6.87 -32.53 29.85
CA LEU A 10 -7.47 -31.77 28.76
C LEU A 10 -6.51 -31.80 27.57
N LEU A 11 -6.87 -32.52 26.52
CA LEU A 11 -6.25 -32.43 25.20
C LEU A 11 -6.71 -31.13 24.55
N LEU A 12 -5.92 -30.08 24.64
CA LEU A 12 -6.04 -28.89 23.81
C LEU A 12 -5.65 -29.27 22.37
N SER A 13 -6.63 -29.53 21.52
CA SER A 13 -6.41 -29.65 20.08
C SER A 13 -5.94 -28.30 19.55
N PRO A 14 -4.80 -28.22 18.85
CA PRO A 14 -4.44 -26.99 18.14
C PRO A 14 -5.48 -26.79 17.03
N ALA A 15 -6.22 -25.68 17.09
CA ALA A 15 -7.06 -25.25 15.98
C ALA A 15 -6.14 -25.03 14.78
N LEU A 16 -6.17 -25.94 13.78
CA LEU A 16 -5.59 -25.67 12.47
C LEU A 16 -6.34 -24.43 11.92
N HIS A 17 -5.69 -23.30 11.91
CA HIS A 17 -6.15 -22.18 11.12
C HIS A 17 -5.99 -22.57 9.65
N ALA A 18 -7.07 -23.04 9.04
CA ALA A 18 -7.12 -23.23 7.60
C ALA A 18 -6.80 -21.86 6.95
N ALA A 19 -5.84 -21.85 6.01
CA ALA A 19 -5.60 -20.67 5.22
C ALA A 19 -6.91 -20.23 4.57
N LEU A 20 -7.23 -18.93 4.63
CA LEU A 20 -8.39 -18.39 3.95
C LEU A 20 -8.30 -18.72 2.46
N PRO A 21 -9.38 -19.17 1.83
CA PRO A 21 -9.37 -19.44 0.39
C PRO A 21 -9.08 -18.13 -0.36
N VAL A 22 -8.17 -18.19 -1.33
CA VAL A 22 -7.81 -17.04 -2.17
C VAL A 22 -8.44 -17.25 -3.53
N GLU A 23 -9.36 -16.37 -3.92
CA GLU A 23 -10.07 -16.44 -5.19
C GLU A 23 -9.35 -15.59 -6.25
N PRO A 24 -9.30 -16.06 -7.52
CA PRO A 24 -8.71 -15.28 -8.60
C PRO A 24 -9.62 -14.11 -9.00
N LEU A 25 -9.04 -12.93 -9.20
CA LEU A 25 -9.71 -11.78 -9.80
C LEU A 25 -9.73 -11.92 -11.32
N ARG A 26 -10.83 -11.49 -11.93
CA ARG A 26 -10.98 -11.47 -13.38
C ARG A 26 -10.47 -10.14 -13.95
N LEU A 27 -9.45 -10.22 -14.81
CA LEU A 27 -8.94 -9.05 -15.53
C LEU A 27 -10.02 -8.52 -16.51
N LEU A 28 -10.27 -7.20 -16.45
CA LEU A 28 -11.16 -6.47 -17.35
C LEU A 28 -10.38 -5.73 -18.44
N GLY A 29 -9.23 -5.17 -18.09
CA GLY A 29 -8.42 -4.40 -19.02
C GLY A 29 -7.00 -4.18 -18.51
N GLU A 30 -6.12 -3.90 -19.45
CA GLU A 30 -4.74 -3.51 -19.21
C GLU A 30 -4.43 -2.26 -20.05
N HIS A 31 -3.89 -1.24 -19.42
CA HIS A 31 -3.72 0.07 -20.03
C HIS A 31 -2.29 0.54 -19.81
N PRO A 32 -1.49 0.62 -20.89
CA PRO A 32 -0.19 1.29 -20.82
C PRO A 32 -0.38 2.77 -20.49
N LEU A 33 0.56 3.37 -19.75
CA LEU A 33 0.54 4.79 -19.43
C LEU A 33 1.63 5.53 -20.18
N ASP A 34 1.24 6.56 -20.94
CA ASP A 34 2.13 7.57 -21.48
C ASP A 34 2.19 8.79 -20.55
N GLY A 35 3.33 9.48 -20.49
CA GLY A 35 3.49 10.70 -19.70
C GLY A 35 4.04 10.52 -18.29
N MET A 36 4.27 9.28 -17.83
CA MET A 36 5.06 8.99 -16.63
C MET A 36 6.48 8.58 -17.03
N PRO A 37 7.49 9.44 -16.83
CA PRO A 37 8.77 9.29 -17.52
C PRO A 37 9.62 8.11 -17.05
N SER A 38 9.45 7.59 -15.87
CA SER A 38 10.36 6.58 -15.31
C SER A 38 9.71 5.24 -14.97
N GLY A 39 8.41 5.08 -15.23
CA GLY A 39 7.72 3.86 -14.87
C GLY A 39 7.64 3.59 -13.35
N ASN A 40 7.94 4.59 -12.55
CA ASN A 40 7.96 4.52 -11.08
C ASN A 40 6.58 4.90 -10.52
N PHE A 41 5.63 4.01 -10.70
CA PHE A 41 4.24 4.20 -10.28
C PHE A 41 4.07 3.67 -8.85
N SER A 42 3.88 4.55 -7.86
CA SER A 42 3.95 4.19 -6.44
C SER A 42 2.62 4.31 -5.70
N GLY A 43 1.67 5.15 -6.12
CA GLY A 43 0.38 5.28 -5.45
C GLY A 43 -0.75 5.69 -6.39
N LEU A 44 -1.99 5.29 -6.07
CA LEU A 44 -3.17 5.48 -6.91
C LEU A 44 -4.39 5.83 -6.07
N ALA A 45 -5.14 6.85 -6.46
CA ALA A 45 -6.42 7.18 -5.85
C ALA A 45 -7.40 7.85 -6.83
N ARG A 46 -8.70 7.64 -6.65
CA ARG A 46 -9.72 8.45 -7.30
C ARG A 46 -10.06 9.64 -6.39
N CYS A 47 -9.89 10.85 -6.92
CA CYS A 47 -10.22 12.09 -6.24
C CYS A 47 -11.26 12.82 -7.09
N GLY A 48 -12.49 12.90 -6.60
CA GLY A 48 -13.62 13.34 -7.41
C GLY A 48 -13.88 12.38 -8.57
N ASP A 49 -13.93 12.92 -9.78
CA ASP A 49 -14.17 12.18 -11.02
C ASP A 49 -12.89 11.62 -11.68
N ALA A 50 -11.72 12.01 -11.21
CA ALA A 50 -10.45 11.67 -11.82
C ALA A 50 -9.64 10.64 -11.02
N LEU A 51 -8.92 9.77 -11.74
CA LEU A 51 -7.92 8.89 -11.20
C LEU A 51 -6.57 9.62 -11.18
N TRP A 52 -5.85 9.52 -10.07
CA TRP A 52 -4.58 10.19 -9.84
C TRP A 52 -3.52 9.21 -9.42
N ALA A 53 -2.29 9.48 -9.84
CA ALA A 53 -1.12 8.69 -9.50
C ALA A 53 0.01 9.55 -8.95
N VAL A 54 0.91 8.92 -8.22
CA VAL A 54 2.20 9.48 -7.78
C VAL A 54 3.34 8.60 -8.25
N SER A 55 4.54 9.18 -8.27
CA SER A 55 5.80 8.50 -8.56
C SER A 55 6.78 8.76 -7.42
N ASP A 56 7.56 7.75 -7.03
CA ASP A 56 8.64 7.86 -6.04
C ASP A 56 9.81 8.75 -6.50
N ARG A 57 9.82 9.12 -7.80
CA ARG A 57 10.85 9.98 -8.42
C ARG A 57 10.46 11.45 -8.53
N ASP A 58 9.20 11.77 -8.36
CA ASP A 58 8.67 13.10 -8.60
C ASP A 58 8.16 13.73 -7.30
N ASP A 59 8.91 14.68 -6.76
CA ASP A 59 8.63 15.30 -5.46
C ASP A 59 7.52 16.35 -5.48
N ASP A 60 7.24 16.94 -6.65
CA ASP A 60 6.47 18.18 -6.80
C ASP A 60 5.22 18.04 -7.67
N ARG A 61 4.79 16.81 -7.99
CA ARG A 61 3.68 16.60 -8.93
C ARG A 61 2.85 15.37 -8.64
N LEU A 62 1.61 15.42 -9.09
CA LEU A 62 0.68 14.32 -9.25
C LEU A 62 0.40 14.12 -10.73
N TYR A 63 -0.03 12.94 -11.10
CA TYR A 63 -0.43 12.63 -12.46
C TYR A 63 -1.93 12.37 -12.52
N ARG A 64 -2.67 13.18 -13.28
CA ARG A 64 -4.05 12.91 -13.61
C ARG A 64 -4.09 11.91 -14.75
N LEU A 65 -4.72 10.77 -14.53
CA LEU A 65 -4.83 9.71 -15.52
C LEU A 65 -6.09 9.89 -16.35
N GLN A 66 -5.93 9.93 -17.66
CA GLN A 66 -7.01 10.11 -18.64
C GLN A 66 -7.05 8.92 -19.60
N PRO A 67 -8.21 8.27 -19.79
CA PRO A 67 -8.37 7.23 -20.77
C PRO A 67 -8.02 7.70 -22.18
N GLY A 68 -7.30 6.87 -22.93
CA GLY A 68 -7.00 7.08 -24.35
C GLY A 68 -7.28 5.80 -25.14
N GLU A 69 -7.26 5.88 -26.46
CA GLU A 69 -7.60 4.75 -27.34
C GLU A 69 -6.59 3.58 -27.24
N THR A 70 -5.30 3.88 -27.21
CA THR A 70 -4.22 2.87 -27.19
C THR A 70 -3.43 2.84 -25.89
N ALA A 71 -3.37 3.98 -25.21
CA ALA A 71 -2.71 4.15 -23.91
C ALA A 71 -3.43 5.26 -23.14
N TRP A 72 -3.42 5.12 -21.82
CA TRP A 72 -3.87 6.22 -20.96
C TRP A 72 -2.79 7.30 -20.90
N GLN A 73 -3.21 8.55 -20.72
CA GLN A 73 -2.32 9.69 -20.62
C GLN A 73 -2.19 10.13 -19.16
N ALA A 74 -0.98 10.21 -18.67
CA ALA A 74 -0.66 10.75 -17.36
C ALA A 74 -0.27 12.23 -17.50
N GLU A 75 -1.18 13.12 -17.15
CA GLU A 75 -0.97 14.57 -17.21
C GLU A 75 -0.44 15.08 -15.88
N ALA A 76 0.78 15.62 -15.89
CA ALA A 76 1.43 16.11 -14.68
C ALA A 76 0.79 17.42 -14.18
N GLN A 77 0.41 17.44 -12.91
CA GLN A 77 -0.04 18.62 -12.18
C GLN A 77 0.93 18.92 -11.03
N THR A 78 1.63 20.04 -11.13
CA THR A 78 2.62 20.43 -10.13
C THR A 78 2.00 21.13 -8.91
N PHE A 79 2.64 20.99 -7.76
CA PHE A 79 2.32 21.71 -6.54
C PHE A 79 3.59 22.25 -5.87
N VAL A 80 3.42 23.25 -5.00
CA VAL A 80 4.56 23.79 -4.23
C VAL A 80 4.79 22.92 -3.01
N VAL A 81 5.95 22.27 -2.94
CA VAL A 81 6.34 21.46 -1.78
C VAL A 81 6.61 22.37 -0.57
N PRO A 82 5.89 22.21 0.54
CA PRO A 82 6.17 23.00 1.74
C PRO A 82 7.51 22.58 2.37
N PRO A 83 8.14 23.46 3.18
CA PRO A 83 9.37 23.09 3.88
C PRO A 83 9.24 21.76 4.60
N LEU A 84 10.24 20.90 4.46
CA LEU A 84 10.24 19.54 5.01
C LEU A 84 10.04 19.57 6.54
N PRO A 85 9.20 18.67 7.08
CA PRO A 85 8.99 18.59 8.52
C PRO A 85 10.25 18.07 9.21
N GLY A 86 10.40 18.40 10.48
CA GLY A 86 11.42 17.77 11.32
C GLY A 86 11.14 16.26 11.38
N SER A 87 12.03 15.44 10.81
CA SER A 87 11.88 14.00 10.81
C SER A 87 11.99 13.42 12.22
N GLY A 88 10.97 12.65 12.66
CA GLY A 88 11.01 11.87 13.90
C GLY A 88 11.90 10.62 13.82
N LEU A 89 12.56 10.39 12.69
CA LEU A 89 13.42 9.23 12.46
C LEU A 89 14.80 9.41 13.14
N PRO A 90 15.48 8.31 13.55
CA PRO A 90 16.83 8.34 14.05
C PRO A 90 17.81 8.94 13.07
N TRP A 91 18.85 9.59 13.59
CA TRP A 91 19.87 10.27 12.79
C TRP A 91 20.46 9.41 11.67
N GLY A 92 20.80 8.14 11.95
CA GLY A 92 21.40 7.26 10.95
C GLY A 92 20.47 6.96 9.76
N LEU A 93 19.15 6.80 10.00
CA LEU A 93 18.17 6.64 8.93
C LEU A 93 18.05 7.93 8.11
N ARG A 94 17.92 9.08 8.76
CA ARG A 94 17.84 10.40 8.09
C ARG A 94 19.05 10.67 7.20
N ALA A 95 20.25 10.41 7.70
CA ALA A 95 21.50 10.61 6.94
C ALA A 95 21.54 9.73 5.70
N ARG A 96 21.11 8.46 5.82
CA ARG A 96 21.04 7.51 4.70
C ARG A 96 19.99 7.91 3.68
N THR A 97 18.80 8.29 4.12
CA THR A 97 17.71 8.77 3.24
C THR A 97 18.18 9.97 2.44
N LYS A 98 18.78 10.98 3.09
CA LYS A 98 19.30 12.18 2.40
C LYS A 98 20.36 11.82 1.35
N LEU A 99 21.30 10.93 1.68
CA LEU A 99 22.32 10.48 0.73
C LEU A 99 21.69 9.79 -0.48
N MET A 100 20.74 8.89 -0.25
CA MET A 100 20.10 8.14 -1.32
C MET A 100 19.17 9.01 -2.17
N GLY A 101 18.45 9.97 -1.59
CA GLY A 101 17.65 10.95 -2.32
C GLY A 101 18.50 11.74 -3.31
N THR A 102 19.68 12.21 -2.89
CA THR A 102 20.63 12.89 -3.79
C THR A 102 21.09 12.00 -4.95
N LEU A 103 21.21 10.70 -4.74
CA LEU A 103 21.64 9.75 -5.78
C LEU A 103 20.51 9.33 -6.72
N ARG A 104 19.28 9.23 -6.20
CA ARG A 104 18.09 8.77 -6.96
C ARG A 104 17.37 9.91 -7.70
N GLY A 105 17.54 11.17 -7.28
CA GLY A 105 16.90 12.32 -7.88
C GLY A 105 15.53 12.69 -7.32
N GLY A 106 15.15 12.13 -6.15
CA GLY A 106 13.94 12.49 -5.38
C GLY A 106 14.26 12.58 -3.89
N GLU A 107 13.79 13.63 -3.20
CA GLU A 107 14.00 13.81 -1.76
C GLU A 107 12.83 13.31 -0.92
N MET A 108 11.64 13.22 -1.52
CA MET A 108 10.38 12.91 -0.84
C MET A 108 10.06 11.42 -0.79
N ASP A 109 10.41 10.69 -1.86
CA ASP A 109 10.09 9.26 -1.98
C ASP A 109 8.59 9.04 -1.71
N LEU A 110 7.72 9.52 -2.65
CA LEU A 110 6.26 9.48 -2.49
C LEU A 110 5.74 8.10 -2.86
N GLU A 111 5.22 7.34 -1.88
CA GLU A 111 4.90 5.93 -2.07
C GLU A 111 3.40 5.60 -2.04
N GLY A 112 2.55 6.49 -1.61
CA GLY A 112 1.11 6.23 -1.57
C GLY A 112 0.28 7.49 -1.70
N LEU A 113 -0.94 7.31 -2.21
CA LEU A 113 -1.92 8.38 -2.44
C LEU A 113 -3.31 7.94 -2.00
N SER A 114 -4.01 8.82 -1.29
CA SER A 114 -5.41 8.62 -0.92
C SER A 114 -6.19 9.93 -0.96
N CYS A 115 -7.53 9.86 -1.04
CA CYS A 115 -8.40 11.04 -1.07
C CYS A 115 -9.58 10.91 -0.10
N ASP A 116 -9.93 12.03 0.55
CA ASP A 116 -11.21 12.14 1.25
C ASP A 116 -12.35 12.61 0.31
N ALA A 117 -13.59 12.55 0.77
CA ALA A 117 -14.76 12.95 -0.02
C ALA A 117 -14.82 14.46 -0.33
N ARG A 118 -13.97 15.28 0.30
CA ARG A 118 -13.83 16.71 0.04
C ARG A 118 -12.81 17.04 -1.04
N GLY A 119 -12.16 16.01 -1.60
CA GLY A 119 -11.12 16.16 -2.62
C GLY A 119 -9.73 16.47 -2.07
N ASN A 120 -9.52 16.46 -0.75
CA ASN A 120 -8.19 16.59 -0.20
C ASN A 120 -7.40 15.32 -0.49
N ARG A 121 -6.18 15.49 -1.00
CA ARG A 121 -5.26 14.39 -1.33
C ARG A 121 -4.23 14.23 -0.22
N TYR A 122 -3.91 12.99 0.10
CA TYR A 122 -2.97 12.62 1.15
C TYR A 122 -1.88 11.74 0.54
N LEU A 123 -0.64 12.18 0.66
CA LEU A 123 0.53 11.48 0.13
C LEU A 123 1.43 11.05 1.28
N VAL A 124 1.91 9.82 1.23
CA VAL A 124 2.92 9.37 2.20
C VAL A 124 4.31 9.51 1.61
N SER A 125 5.23 10.08 2.41
CA SER A 125 6.65 10.13 2.08
C SER A 125 7.38 9.05 2.87
N GLU A 126 7.98 8.10 2.18
CA GLU A 126 8.82 7.07 2.78
C GLU A 126 10.06 7.70 3.41
N ALA A 127 10.71 8.59 2.69
CA ALA A 127 11.94 9.26 3.10
C ALA A 127 11.81 9.99 4.44
N HIS A 128 10.66 10.59 4.73
CA HIS A 128 10.43 11.40 5.93
C HIS A 128 9.53 10.71 6.96
N ALA A 129 8.93 9.56 6.63
CA ALA A 129 7.89 8.90 7.42
C ALA A 129 6.79 9.90 7.83
N ALA A 130 6.32 10.67 6.88
CA ALA A 130 5.40 11.79 7.06
C ALA A 130 4.29 11.76 6.01
N VAL A 131 3.21 12.49 6.26
CA VAL A 131 2.09 12.62 5.33
C VAL A 131 1.94 14.06 4.91
N LEU A 132 1.95 14.29 3.59
CA LEU A 132 1.66 15.56 2.95
C LEU A 132 0.17 15.59 2.58
N GLN A 133 -0.54 16.63 3.00
CA GLN A 133 -1.89 16.90 2.57
C GLN A 133 -1.87 18.00 1.49
N LEU A 134 -2.50 17.71 0.37
CA LEU A 134 -2.83 18.69 -0.68
C LEU A 134 -4.33 18.95 -0.58
N PRO A 135 -4.77 20.03 0.09
CA PRO A 135 -6.18 20.34 0.19
C PRO A 135 -6.74 20.72 -1.18
N GLU A 136 -8.02 20.45 -1.42
CA GLU A 136 -8.69 20.90 -2.68
C GLU A 136 -8.64 22.42 -2.83
N ILE A 137 -8.78 23.13 -1.70
CA ILE A 137 -8.64 24.60 -1.63
C ILE A 137 -7.63 24.93 -0.54
N GLY A 138 -6.51 25.56 -0.90
CA GLY A 138 -5.49 26.00 0.04
C GLY A 138 -4.08 25.59 -0.39
N GLN A 139 -3.16 25.66 0.55
CA GLN A 139 -1.76 25.32 0.31
C GLN A 139 -1.42 23.94 0.83
N PRO A 140 -0.52 23.20 0.16
CA PRO A 140 0.03 21.95 0.66
C PRO A 140 0.61 22.11 2.06
N GLN A 141 0.40 21.09 2.91
CA GLN A 141 0.92 21.12 4.28
C GLN A 141 1.25 19.71 4.79
N TRP A 142 2.31 19.61 5.57
CA TRP A 142 2.61 18.38 6.30
C TRP A 142 1.65 18.20 7.46
N LEU A 143 1.08 17.00 7.60
CA LEU A 143 0.22 16.69 8.74
C LEU A 143 1.04 16.61 10.03
N ALA A 144 0.55 17.26 11.08
CA ALA A 144 1.11 17.13 12.43
C ALA A 144 0.68 15.79 13.05
N LEU A 145 1.31 14.69 12.61
CA LEU A 145 1.04 13.36 13.14
C LEU A 145 1.57 13.24 14.58
N PRO A 146 0.87 12.44 15.44
CA PRO A 146 1.28 12.31 16.83
C PRO A 146 2.67 11.65 16.94
N PRO A 147 3.60 12.16 17.77
CA PRO A 147 4.92 11.53 17.95
C PRO A 147 4.83 10.08 18.48
N ALA A 148 3.70 9.70 19.06
CA ALA A 148 3.41 8.34 19.49
C ALA A 148 3.37 7.35 18.31
N LEU A 149 2.96 7.77 17.13
CA LEU A 149 2.87 6.94 15.93
C LEU A 149 4.20 6.26 15.62
N LEU A 150 5.25 7.03 15.37
CA LEU A 150 6.59 6.50 15.07
C LEU A 150 7.20 5.74 16.26
N ARG A 151 6.99 6.22 17.49
CA ARG A 151 7.51 5.52 18.67
C ARG A 151 6.88 4.14 18.83
N GLN A 152 5.57 4.01 18.69
CA GLN A 152 4.87 2.72 18.83
C GLN A 152 5.17 1.79 17.67
N ALA A 153 5.21 2.30 16.43
CA ALA A 153 5.61 1.52 15.26
C ALA A 153 7.00 0.90 15.47
N ARG A 154 7.97 1.71 15.87
CA ARG A 154 9.35 1.25 16.11
C ARG A 154 9.47 0.31 17.30
N ALA A 155 8.73 0.54 18.38
CA ALA A 155 8.66 -0.36 19.53
C ALA A 155 8.06 -1.73 19.16
N SER A 156 7.20 -1.76 18.13
CA SER A 156 6.62 -3.00 17.57
C SER A 156 7.51 -3.65 16.50
N GLY A 157 8.73 -3.13 16.26
CA GLY A 157 9.70 -3.67 15.31
C GLY A 157 9.54 -3.17 13.87
N MET A 158 8.59 -2.31 13.58
CA MET A 158 8.38 -1.68 12.27
C MET A 158 9.30 -0.47 12.08
N LEU A 159 9.51 0.00 10.84
CA LEU A 159 10.23 1.23 10.49
C LEU A 159 11.65 1.29 11.08
N LEU A 160 12.34 0.16 11.15
CA LEU A 160 13.69 0.07 11.70
C LEU A 160 14.79 0.16 10.64
N LYS A 161 14.46 -0.16 9.39
CA LYS A 161 15.41 -0.22 8.29
C LYS A 161 15.12 0.83 7.24
N PHE A 162 16.17 1.28 6.58
CA PHE A 162 16.08 2.13 5.40
C PHE A 162 15.38 1.36 4.26
N ASN A 163 14.52 2.05 3.50
CA ASN A 163 13.73 1.47 2.41
C ASN A 163 12.83 0.31 2.89
N ALA A 164 12.24 0.50 4.06
CA ALA A 164 11.25 -0.37 4.68
C ALA A 164 10.40 0.47 5.66
N MET A 165 9.89 1.60 5.15
CA MET A 165 9.16 2.59 5.93
C MET A 165 7.67 2.54 5.60
N PHE A 166 7.03 3.69 5.35
CA PHE A 166 5.64 3.75 4.92
C PHE A 166 5.54 3.66 3.40
N GLU A 167 4.76 2.70 2.91
CA GLU A 167 4.50 2.50 1.48
C GLU A 167 3.06 2.90 1.11
N GLY A 168 2.08 2.53 1.90
CA GLY A 168 0.67 2.75 1.59
C GLY A 168 -0.03 3.69 2.55
N ILE A 169 -1.05 4.38 2.04
CA ILE A 169 -1.91 5.27 2.80
C ILE A 169 -3.37 5.11 2.38
N ALA A 170 -4.27 5.07 3.36
CA ALA A 170 -5.70 5.18 3.12
C ALA A 170 -6.34 6.19 4.07
N VAL A 171 -7.31 6.94 3.57
CA VAL A 171 -8.09 7.88 4.38
C VAL A 171 -9.57 7.54 4.24
N ASP A 172 -10.35 7.70 5.32
CA ASP A 172 -11.79 7.54 5.24
C ASP A 172 -12.44 8.74 4.50
N PRO A 173 -13.67 8.58 3.97
CA PRO A 173 -14.34 9.64 3.24
C PRO A 173 -14.54 10.94 4.04
N ALA A 174 -14.62 10.85 5.37
CA ALA A 174 -14.75 12.01 6.25
C ALA A 174 -13.42 12.77 6.44
N GLY A 175 -12.27 12.16 6.11
CA GLY A 175 -10.94 12.70 6.39
C GLY A 175 -10.63 12.77 7.88
N GLU A 176 -11.20 11.84 8.65
CA GLU A 176 -11.08 11.79 10.12
C GLU A 176 -10.26 10.61 10.61
N ARG A 177 -10.05 9.62 9.75
CA ARG A 177 -9.24 8.44 10.03
C ARG A 177 -8.25 8.20 8.91
N LEU A 178 -7.01 7.93 9.26
CA LEU A 178 -5.94 7.69 8.32
C LEU A 178 -5.18 6.44 8.72
N TRP A 179 -5.03 5.51 7.77
CA TRP A 179 -4.24 4.30 7.92
C TRP A 179 -2.95 4.41 7.14
N LEU A 180 -1.88 3.85 7.71
CA LEU A 180 -0.56 3.78 7.10
C LEU A 180 -0.08 2.32 7.10
N ALA A 181 0.53 1.90 6.01
CA ALA A 181 1.19 0.60 5.90
C ALA A 181 2.69 0.75 6.09
N ALA A 182 3.26 0.04 7.07
CA ALA A 182 4.69 -0.20 7.15
C ALA A 182 5.05 -1.38 6.22
N GLU A 183 5.99 -1.17 5.30
CA GLU A 183 6.23 -2.01 4.13
C GLU A 183 6.61 -3.45 4.47
N ARG A 184 7.80 -3.69 4.99
CA ARG A 184 8.42 -5.02 5.09
C ARG A 184 9.38 -5.16 6.26
N GLU A 185 10.09 -6.28 6.32
CA GLU A 185 10.91 -6.78 7.42
C GLU A 185 10.04 -7.17 8.61
N ARG A 186 9.40 -6.22 9.25
CA ARG A 186 8.22 -6.38 10.07
C ARG A 186 7.18 -5.40 9.55
N ARG A 187 6.25 -5.91 8.75
CA ARG A 187 5.18 -5.10 8.18
C ARG A 187 4.08 -4.85 9.19
N GLY A 188 3.27 -3.84 8.97
CA GLY A 188 2.13 -3.59 9.83
C GLY A 188 1.21 -2.49 9.37
N LEU A 189 0.06 -2.42 10.05
CA LEU A 189 -0.96 -1.41 9.84
C LEU A 189 -1.03 -0.49 11.05
N LEU A 190 -1.01 0.80 10.79
CA LEU A 190 -1.12 1.84 11.79
C LEU A 190 -2.35 2.70 11.52
N VAL A 191 -2.90 3.34 12.56
CA VAL A 191 -4.05 4.23 12.42
C VAL A 191 -3.90 5.46 13.31
N VAL A 192 -4.32 6.59 12.78
CA VAL A 192 -4.52 7.83 13.54
C VAL A 192 -5.91 8.38 13.28
N HIS A 193 -6.46 9.06 14.28
CA HIS A 193 -7.79 9.66 14.24
C HIS A 193 -7.68 11.17 14.39
N ARG A 194 -8.51 11.89 13.67
CA ARG A 194 -8.60 13.34 13.75
C ARG A 194 -9.71 13.72 14.72
N VAL A 195 -9.33 14.36 15.83
CA VAL A 195 -10.26 14.88 16.82
C VAL A 195 -10.00 16.37 16.99
N GLN A 196 -11.00 17.20 16.77
CA GLN A 196 -10.87 18.67 16.86
C GLN A 196 -9.64 19.21 16.10
N SER A 197 -9.46 18.75 14.87
CA SER A 197 -8.34 19.12 13.98
C SER A 197 -6.95 18.62 14.39
N VAL A 198 -6.83 17.78 15.42
CA VAL A 198 -5.56 17.19 15.88
C VAL A 198 -5.56 15.69 15.57
N TRP A 199 -4.50 15.21 14.94
CA TRP A 199 -4.28 13.78 14.73
C TRP A 199 -3.74 13.11 15.98
N GLN A 200 -4.36 12.03 16.40
CA GLN A 200 -3.99 11.31 17.62
C GLN A 200 -4.23 9.79 17.51
N CYS A 201 -3.58 9.01 18.37
CA CYS A 201 -3.85 7.60 18.52
C CYS A 201 -5.00 7.41 19.55
N SER A 202 -5.94 6.53 19.28
CA SER A 202 -6.94 6.10 20.24
C SER A 202 -6.40 4.94 21.10
N GLY A 203 -5.51 5.25 22.05
CA GLY A 203 -4.74 4.27 22.81
C GLY A 203 -3.49 3.82 22.03
N SER A 204 -3.63 2.84 21.16
CA SER A 204 -2.55 2.41 20.25
C SER A 204 -2.73 3.01 18.86
N CYS A 205 -1.60 3.41 18.23
CA CYS A 205 -1.55 3.69 16.79
C CYS A 205 -1.32 2.41 15.98
N VAL A 206 -0.82 1.34 16.59
CA VAL A 206 -0.54 0.06 15.92
C VAL A 206 -1.79 -0.80 15.98
N LEU A 207 -2.34 -1.13 14.81
CA LEU A 207 -3.41 -2.11 14.66
C LEU A 207 -2.84 -3.52 14.57
N ARG A 208 -1.83 -3.69 13.70
CA ARG A 208 -1.22 -4.98 13.43
C ARG A 208 0.28 -4.82 13.19
N SER A 209 1.05 -5.78 13.68
CA SER A 209 2.48 -5.92 13.38
C SER A 209 2.77 -7.40 13.19
N GLU A 210 3.33 -7.77 12.05
CA GLU A 210 3.63 -9.16 11.72
C GLU A 210 4.93 -9.27 10.91
N ASP A 211 5.55 -10.43 11.02
CA ASP A 211 6.70 -10.83 10.20
C ASP A 211 6.44 -12.20 9.56
N GLY A 212 7.45 -12.73 8.93
CA GLY A 212 7.43 -14.03 8.31
C GLY A 212 7.60 -13.98 6.81
N PRO A 213 7.75 -15.16 6.19
CA PRO A 213 7.95 -15.27 4.75
C PRO A 213 6.66 -14.93 4.00
N ALA A 214 6.83 -14.28 2.85
CA ALA A 214 5.78 -14.20 1.84
C ALA A 214 5.55 -15.59 1.24
N LEU A 215 4.33 -15.82 0.78
CA LEU A 215 3.95 -17.00 0.02
C LEU A 215 3.72 -16.56 -1.43
N PRO A 216 4.77 -16.53 -2.27
CA PRO A 216 4.62 -16.16 -3.67
C PRO A 216 3.77 -17.19 -4.38
N PRO A 217 3.02 -16.79 -5.43
CA PRO A 217 2.29 -17.72 -6.25
C PRO A 217 3.23 -18.71 -6.95
N ALA A 218 2.71 -19.92 -7.26
CA ALA A 218 3.50 -21.00 -7.83
C ALA A 218 4.15 -20.66 -9.19
N GLN A 219 3.60 -19.70 -9.91
CA GLN A 219 4.15 -19.19 -11.17
C GLN A 219 5.49 -18.44 -11.00
N LEU A 220 5.78 -17.97 -9.77
CA LEU A 220 7.07 -17.39 -9.42
C LEU A 220 7.95 -18.49 -8.82
N GLU A 221 8.70 -19.20 -9.66
CA GLU A 221 9.72 -20.14 -9.22
C GLU A 221 10.81 -19.40 -8.47
N SER A 222 10.69 -19.31 -7.15
CA SER A 222 11.69 -18.67 -6.31
C SER A 222 12.21 -19.65 -5.28
N SER A 223 13.50 -19.94 -5.36
CA SER A 223 14.23 -20.64 -4.28
C SER A 223 14.51 -19.70 -3.09
N ARG A 224 14.25 -18.40 -3.23
CA ARG A 224 14.52 -17.37 -2.22
C ARG A 224 13.27 -17.09 -1.40
N SER A 225 13.40 -17.12 -0.08
CA SER A 225 12.37 -16.62 0.83
C SER A 225 12.42 -15.10 0.89
N TRP A 226 11.28 -14.45 0.66
CA TRP A 226 11.07 -13.02 0.78
C TRP A 226 10.23 -12.72 2.02
N ALA A 227 10.46 -11.59 2.67
CA ALA A 227 9.58 -11.13 3.74
C ALA A 227 8.23 -10.69 3.15
N LYS A 228 7.15 -10.85 3.90
CA LYS A 228 5.85 -10.25 3.57
C LYS A 228 5.99 -8.73 3.44
N SER A 229 5.30 -8.13 2.47
CA SER A 229 5.26 -6.68 2.28
C SER A 229 3.87 -6.19 1.97
N PHE A 230 3.59 -4.94 2.38
CA PHE A 230 2.52 -4.13 1.80
C PHE A 230 3.12 -3.21 0.75
N ALA A 231 2.45 -3.01 -0.38
CA ALA A 231 2.83 -2.04 -1.38
C ALA A 231 1.93 -0.79 -1.33
N ASP A 232 0.62 -0.97 -1.11
CA ASP A 232 -0.31 0.16 -0.99
C ASP A 232 -1.54 -0.20 -0.16
N LEU A 233 -2.35 0.82 0.18
CA LEU A 233 -3.64 0.70 0.87
C LEU A 233 -4.74 1.40 0.10
N ALA A 234 -5.95 0.84 0.17
CA ALA A 234 -7.18 1.51 -0.27
C ALA A 234 -8.28 1.37 0.79
N PHE A 235 -9.21 2.33 0.81
CA PHE A 235 -10.39 2.25 1.68
C PHE A 235 -11.66 2.30 0.83
N HIS A 236 -12.51 1.29 0.97
CA HIS A 236 -13.77 1.20 0.23
C HIS A 236 -14.82 0.43 1.05
N GLY A 237 -16.06 0.91 1.06
CA GLY A 237 -17.20 0.23 1.68
C GLY A 237 -16.98 -0.12 3.16
N ASP A 238 -16.41 0.80 3.94
CA ASP A 238 -16.06 0.63 5.35
C ASP A 238 -15.04 -0.49 5.62
N LYS A 239 -14.23 -0.84 4.63
CA LYS A 239 -13.16 -1.83 4.72
C LYS A 239 -11.83 -1.24 4.28
N LEU A 240 -10.75 -1.74 4.88
CA LEU A 240 -9.39 -1.44 4.48
C LEU A 240 -8.86 -2.55 3.59
N PHE A 241 -8.17 -2.21 2.52
CA PHE A 241 -7.56 -3.15 1.60
C PHE A 241 -6.06 -2.90 1.50
N SER A 242 -5.28 -3.97 1.45
CA SER A 242 -3.85 -3.90 1.18
C SER A 242 -3.51 -4.54 -0.16
N LEU A 243 -2.52 -3.98 -0.83
CA LEU A 243 -1.84 -4.59 -1.95
C LEU A 243 -0.63 -5.39 -1.43
N GLU A 244 -0.66 -6.69 -1.63
CA GLU A 244 0.42 -7.60 -1.25
C GLU A 244 1.23 -8.01 -2.49
N ARG A 245 2.21 -7.20 -2.87
CA ARG A 245 3.00 -7.36 -4.11
C ARG A 245 3.55 -8.76 -4.28
N LEU A 246 4.27 -9.29 -3.29
CA LEU A 246 4.95 -10.58 -3.36
C LEU A 246 3.99 -11.76 -3.44
N ALA A 247 2.83 -11.65 -2.80
CA ALA A 247 1.79 -12.68 -2.85
C ALA A 247 0.87 -12.54 -4.08
N HIS A 248 0.96 -11.44 -4.82
CA HIS A 248 0.05 -11.07 -5.91
C HIS A 248 -1.41 -11.12 -5.47
N GLN A 249 -1.70 -10.47 -4.33
CA GLN A 249 -3.02 -10.48 -3.71
C GLN A 249 -3.47 -9.09 -3.28
N ILE A 250 -4.79 -8.90 -3.31
CA ILE A 250 -5.46 -7.82 -2.57
C ILE A 250 -6.10 -8.47 -1.35
N CYS A 251 -5.81 -7.97 -0.16
CA CYS A 251 -6.40 -8.48 1.08
C CYS A 251 -7.26 -7.42 1.76
N ARG A 252 -8.50 -7.82 2.11
CA ARG A 252 -9.43 -7.01 2.91
C ARG A 252 -9.12 -7.20 4.38
N HIS A 253 -9.10 -6.09 5.10
CA HIS A 253 -8.85 -6.05 6.55
C HIS A 253 -9.98 -5.36 7.29
N SER A 254 -10.17 -5.76 8.55
CA SER A 254 -10.93 -4.99 9.52
C SER A 254 -10.23 -3.63 9.76
N PRO A 255 -10.89 -2.49 9.53
CA PRO A 255 -10.26 -1.18 9.69
C PRO A 255 -9.99 -0.81 11.16
N SER A 256 -10.51 -1.58 12.10
CA SER A 256 -10.34 -1.37 13.55
C SER A 256 -9.31 -2.30 14.19
N THR A 257 -9.09 -3.49 13.65
CA THR A 257 -8.15 -4.48 14.21
C THR A 257 -6.98 -4.78 13.28
N GLY A 258 -7.10 -4.48 11.98
CA GLY A 258 -6.11 -4.84 10.97
C GLY A 258 -6.11 -6.33 10.62
N GLU A 259 -7.04 -7.13 11.17
CA GLU A 259 -7.14 -8.56 10.84
C GLU A 259 -7.57 -8.77 9.40
N VAL A 260 -6.93 -9.74 8.73
CA VAL A 260 -7.29 -10.17 7.38
C VAL A 260 -8.63 -10.89 7.43
N GLU A 261 -9.57 -10.43 6.62
CA GLU A 261 -10.90 -11.04 6.49
C GLU A 261 -10.99 -11.92 5.23
N ARG A 262 -10.41 -11.49 4.12
CA ARG A 262 -10.43 -12.20 2.84
C ARG A 262 -9.32 -11.68 1.92
N CYS A 263 -8.82 -12.55 1.01
CA CYS A 263 -7.86 -12.15 -0.01
C CYS A 263 -8.30 -12.63 -1.38
N TRP A 264 -7.88 -11.91 -2.43
CA TRP A 264 -8.10 -12.24 -3.83
C TRP A 264 -6.78 -12.15 -4.58
N SER A 265 -6.55 -13.08 -5.52
CA SER A 265 -5.32 -13.14 -6.30
C SER A 265 -5.48 -12.50 -7.66
N PHE A 266 -4.48 -11.73 -8.07
CA PHE A 266 -4.31 -11.24 -9.44
C PHE A 266 -3.13 -11.91 -10.17
N ALA A 267 -2.56 -12.97 -9.57
CA ALA A 267 -1.38 -13.66 -10.08
C ALA A 267 -1.56 -14.20 -11.51
N ASP A 268 -2.68 -14.87 -11.79
CA ASP A 268 -2.93 -15.50 -13.11
C ASP A 268 -2.89 -14.48 -14.25
N ALA A 269 -3.32 -13.25 -13.99
CA ALA A 269 -3.30 -12.19 -14.97
C ALA A 269 -1.89 -11.61 -15.17
N LEU A 270 -1.23 -11.18 -14.08
CA LEU A 270 0.05 -10.47 -14.17
C LEU A 270 1.23 -11.41 -14.46
N LEU A 271 1.14 -12.67 -14.10
CA LEU A 271 2.22 -13.65 -14.28
C LEU A 271 2.07 -14.52 -15.55
N ALA A 272 1.06 -14.24 -16.39
CA ALA A 272 1.00 -14.80 -17.72
C ALA A 272 2.25 -14.39 -18.53
N ASP A 273 2.79 -15.29 -19.35
CA ASP A 273 4.09 -15.11 -20.03
C ASP A 273 4.24 -13.79 -20.77
N ALA A 274 3.19 -13.34 -21.48
CA ALA A 274 3.22 -12.06 -22.19
C ALA A 274 3.23 -10.83 -21.26
N ARG A 275 2.72 -10.94 -20.04
CA ARG A 275 2.48 -9.84 -19.10
C ARG A 275 3.53 -9.75 -18.02
N ARG A 276 4.23 -10.85 -17.75
CA ARG A 276 5.20 -10.97 -16.68
C ARG A 276 6.44 -10.12 -16.94
N TYR A 277 6.88 -9.40 -15.91
CA TYR A 277 8.18 -8.75 -15.88
C TYR A 277 9.25 -9.74 -15.40
N ALA A 278 10.50 -9.47 -15.74
CA ALA A 278 11.63 -10.32 -15.31
C ALA A 278 11.94 -10.25 -13.80
N GLN A 279 11.26 -9.37 -13.07
CA GLN A 279 11.41 -9.24 -11.62
C GLN A 279 10.80 -10.43 -10.88
N PRO A 280 11.54 -11.09 -9.99
CA PRO A 280 11.03 -12.27 -9.28
C PRO A 280 10.04 -11.95 -8.15
N TRP A 281 9.87 -10.66 -7.82
CA TRP A 281 9.01 -10.20 -6.72
C TRP A 281 7.75 -9.48 -7.17
N GLY A 282 7.54 -9.32 -8.49
CA GLY A 282 6.44 -8.56 -9.05
C GLY A 282 6.69 -7.05 -9.03
N SER A 283 5.76 -6.31 -9.62
CA SER A 283 5.87 -4.86 -9.84
C SER A 283 4.58 -4.11 -9.46
N ALA A 284 3.63 -4.76 -8.77
CA ALA A 284 2.40 -4.12 -8.33
C ALA A 284 2.69 -3.20 -7.13
N GLU A 285 2.48 -1.87 -7.28
CA GLU A 285 2.84 -0.87 -6.27
C GLU A 285 1.67 0.02 -5.86
N ALA A 286 0.66 0.19 -6.68
CA ALA A 286 -0.43 1.12 -6.39
C ALA A 286 -1.79 0.44 -6.47
N LEU A 287 -2.73 0.82 -5.60
CA LEU A 287 -4.05 0.22 -5.47
C LEU A 287 -5.16 1.25 -5.35
N TRP A 288 -6.19 1.13 -6.16
CA TRP A 288 -7.48 1.77 -5.95
C TRP A 288 -8.60 0.73 -6.05
N ILE A 289 -9.64 0.87 -5.20
CA ILE A 289 -10.82 -0.01 -5.17
C ILE A 289 -12.08 0.81 -5.21
N ASP A 290 -13.01 0.41 -6.08
CA ASP A 290 -14.38 0.93 -6.13
C ASP A 290 -15.41 -0.23 -6.23
N ALA A 291 -16.68 0.12 -6.40
CA ALA A 291 -17.74 -0.89 -6.50
C ALA A 291 -17.63 -1.78 -7.75
N GLU A 292 -16.98 -1.30 -8.80
CA GLU A 292 -16.83 -2.02 -10.08
C GLU A 292 -15.64 -2.95 -10.07
N GLY A 293 -14.59 -2.59 -9.30
CA GLY A 293 -13.39 -3.41 -9.29
C GLY A 293 -12.19 -2.84 -8.54
N ALA A 294 -11.02 -3.36 -8.91
CA ALA A 294 -9.74 -2.92 -8.42
C ALA A 294 -8.87 -2.42 -9.57
N TRP A 295 -8.18 -1.33 -9.33
CA TRP A 295 -7.16 -0.78 -10.20
C TRP A 295 -5.80 -0.96 -9.56
N ILE A 296 -4.86 -1.55 -10.31
CA ILE A 296 -3.50 -1.81 -9.85
C ILE A 296 -2.51 -1.10 -10.78
N GLY A 297 -1.65 -0.26 -10.22
CA GLY A 297 -0.53 0.33 -10.93
C GLY A 297 0.73 -0.51 -10.77
N THR A 298 1.58 -0.54 -11.81
CA THR A 298 2.85 -1.26 -11.73
C THR A 298 4.04 -0.33 -11.88
N ASP A 299 4.98 -0.45 -10.93
CA ASP A 299 6.35 0.05 -11.11
C ASP A 299 7.20 -1.04 -11.77
N ASN A 300 7.48 -0.85 -13.05
CA ASN A 300 8.38 -1.71 -13.80
C ASN A 300 9.79 -1.11 -13.96
N GLY A 301 10.03 0.08 -13.42
CA GLY A 301 11.22 0.86 -13.74
C GLY A 301 11.30 1.04 -15.26
N THR A 302 12.35 0.49 -15.85
CA THR A 302 12.54 0.46 -17.32
C THR A 302 12.50 -0.96 -17.89
N LEU A 303 12.07 -1.94 -17.10
CA LEU A 303 12.07 -3.35 -17.51
C LEU A 303 10.87 -3.63 -18.41
N PRO A 304 11.08 -4.37 -19.53
CA PRO A 304 9.99 -4.79 -20.39
C PRO A 304 9.19 -5.94 -19.77
N ARG A 305 7.93 -6.03 -20.16
CA ARG A 305 7.11 -7.24 -20.01
C ARG A 305 7.54 -8.33 -21.02
N GLY A 306 6.98 -9.51 -20.89
CA GLY A 306 7.22 -10.62 -21.82
C GLY A 306 6.82 -10.33 -23.26
N ASP A 307 5.85 -9.46 -23.52
CA ASP A 307 5.44 -8.98 -24.85
C ASP A 307 6.26 -7.78 -25.37
N GLY A 308 7.22 -7.28 -24.57
CA GLY A 308 8.09 -6.15 -24.92
C GLY A 308 7.56 -4.77 -24.53
N GLU A 309 6.38 -4.65 -23.88
CA GLU A 309 5.87 -3.37 -23.37
C GLU A 309 6.77 -2.87 -22.23
N THR A 310 7.20 -1.60 -22.32
CA THR A 310 8.12 -0.96 -21.36
C THR A 310 7.46 0.15 -20.54
N ARG A 311 6.27 0.57 -20.92
CA ARG A 311 5.53 1.59 -20.18
C ARG A 311 5.00 1.05 -18.86
N PRO A 312 4.78 1.89 -17.83
CA PRO A 312 4.03 1.49 -16.65
C PRO A 312 2.61 1.09 -17.05
N MET A 313 2.05 0.14 -16.32
CA MET A 313 0.75 -0.43 -16.62
C MET A 313 -0.28 -0.08 -15.54
N LEU A 314 -1.48 0.22 -15.97
CA LEU A 314 -2.66 0.29 -15.13
C LEU A 314 -3.57 -0.90 -15.47
N TRP A 315 -3.80 -1.76 -14.48
CA TRP A 315 -4.61 -2.97 -14.60
C TRP A 315 -5.97 -2.76 -13.96
N HIS A 316 -7.02 -3.16 -14.66
CA HIS A 316 -8.39 -3.10 -14.13
C HIS A 316 -8.94 -4.52 -13.95
N PHE A 317 -9.33 -4.85 -12.72
CA PHE A 317 -9.93 -6.12 -12.34
C PHE A 317 -11.38 -5.93 -11.92
N ALA A 318 -12.25 -6.87 -12.26
CA ALA A 318 -13.64 -6.88 -11.79
C ALA A 318 -13.70 -7.09 -10.27
N ALA A 319 -14.66 -6.45 -9.64
CA ALA A 319 -15.03 -6.79 -8.26
C ALA A 319 -15.41 -8.28 -8.16
N PRO A 320 -15.20 -8.92 -7.01
CA PRO A 320 -15.71 -10.25 -6.74
C PRO A 320 -17.23 -10.35 -6.95
N ALA A 321 -17.74 -11.53 -7.29
CA ALA A 321 -19.17 -11.72 -7.61
C ALA A 321 -20.11 -11.26 -6.46
N GLU A 322 -19.68 -11.47 -5.21
CA GLU A 322 -20.41 -11.02 -4.02
C GLU A 322 -20.06 -9.58 -3.60
N GLY A 323 -19.28 -8.88 -4.42
CA GLY A 323 -18.70 -7.58 -4.09
C GLY A 323 -17.59 -7.66 -3.03
N TRP A 324 -16.94 -6.53 -2.78
CA TRP A 324 -15.83 -6.44 -1.83
C TRP A 324 -16.22 -6.69 -0.37
N ASN A 325 -17.51 -6.52 -0.01
CA ASN A 325 -18.05 -6.68 1.33
C ASN A 325 -18.71 -8.05 1.56
N GLY A 326 -18.68 -8.96 0.58
CA GLY A 326 -19.18 -10.31 0.72
C GLY A 326 -18.68 -11.01 1.99
N ALA A 327 -19.48 -11.94 2.54
CA ALA A 327 -19.08 -12.72 3.73
C ALA A 327 -17.74 -13.43 3.49
N PRO A 328 -16.91 -13.60 4.53
CA PRO A 328 -15.67 -14.36 4.43
C PRO A 328 -15.88 -15.84 4.08
#